data_f7061457788449b9e6a4f5e0997db25e
#
_entry.id   f7061457788449b9e6a4f5e0997db25e
#
_cell.length_a   1.000
_cell.length_b   1.000
_cell.length_c   1.000
_cell.angle_alpha   90.00
_cell.angle_beta   90.00
_cell.angle_gamma   90.00
#
_symmetry.space_group_name_H-M   'P 1'
#
loop_
_entity.id
_entity.type
_entity.pdbx_description
1 polymer ?
#
loop_
_entity_poly.entity_id
_entity_poly.type
_entity_poly.pdbx_seq_one_letter_code
_entity_poly.pdbx_strand_id
1 'polypeptide(L)'
;MVTTVVDARSVADLLAAAAVAGRLAACAQVGGQVESTYWWRSGVESSTEWSVQFKTAPDRVDALVEHLRVSHPYQVPEILVSRVDCGHPEYATWVFEHTRP
;
A
#
# COMPACT_ATOMS: atom_id res chain seq x y z
N MET A 1 3.72 5.13 6.44
CA MET A 1 2.92 3.98 5.96
C MET A 1 2.14 4.39 4.72
N VAL A 2 2.09 3.51 3.75
CA VAL A 2 1.31 3.73 2.52
C VAL A 2 0.23 2.67 2.47
N THR A 3 -0.99 3.05 2.08
CA THR A 3 -2.11 2.11 1.98
C THR A 3 -2.79 2.23 0.63
N THR A 4 -3.32 1.10 0.17
CA THR A 4 -4.15 1.02 -1.03
C THR A 4 -5.22 -0.05 -0.85
N VAL A 5 -6.19 -0.07 -1.74
CA VAL A 5 -7.23 -1.11 -1.80
C VAL A 5 -7.36 -1.61 -3.24
N VAL A 6 -7.68 -2.89 -3.39
CA VAL A 6 -7.90 -3.54 -4.69
C VAL A 6 -9.06 -4.51 -4.60
N ASP A 7 -9.66 -4.83 -5.74
CA ASP A 7 -10.87 -5.65 -5.80
C ASP A 7 -10.61 -7.15 -5.90
N ALA A 8 -9.37 -7.59 -5.89
CA ALA A 8 -9.01 -9.00 -5.94
C ALA A 8 -7.87 -9.32 -4.99
N ARG A 9 -8.01 -10.36 -4.18
CA ARG A 9 -6.98 -10.82 -3.25
C ARG A 9 -5.67 -11.13 -3.97
N SER A 10 -5.73 -11.75 -5.13
CA SER A 10 -4.55 -12.10 -5.92
C SER A 10 -3.75 -10.86 -6.34
N VAL A 11 -4.44 -9.76 -6.66
CA VAL A 11 -3.78 -8.50 -7.00
C VAL A 11 -3.14 -7.89 -5.77
N ALA A 12 -3.82 -7.93 -4.62
CA ALA A 12 -3.26 -7.46 -3.36
C ALA A 12 -1.96 -8.20 -3.02
N ASP A 13 -1.96 -9.52 -3.18
CA ASP A 13 -0.77 -10.35 -2.92
C ASP A 13 0.38 -9.98 -3.87
N LEU A 14 0.10 -9.74 -5.14
CA LEU A 14 1.12 -9.34 -6.13
C LEU A 14 1.71 -7.96 -5.81
N LEU A 15 0.87 -6.99 -5.45
CA LEU A 15 1.35 -5.65 -5.08
C LEU A 15 2.24 -5.72 -3.84
N ALA A 16 1.84 -6.51 -2.84
CA ALA A 16 2.61 -6.69 -1.61
C ALA A 16 3.98 -7.32 -1.91
N ALA A 17 4.00 -8.42 -2.65
CA ALA A 17 5.23 -9.14 -2.96
C ALA A 17 6.21 -8.29 -3.79
N ALA A 18 5.71 -7.59 -4.81
CA ALA A 18 6.56 -6.78 -5.68
C ALA A 18 7.20 -5.60 -4.93
N ALA A 19 6.45 -4.93 -4.08
CA ALA A 19 6.98 -3.80 -3.31
C ALA A 19 8.07 -4.23 -2.34
N VAL A 20 7.89 -5.36 -1.67
CA VAL A 20 8.87 -5.88 -0.71
C VAL A 20 10.11 -6.41 -1.45
N ALA A 21 9.93 -7.18 -2.50
CA ALA A 21 11.05 -7.69 -3.30
C ALA A 21 11.89 -6.54 -3.90
N GLY A 22 11.25 -5.47 -4.30
CA GLY A 22 11.91 -4.29 -4.87
C GLY A 22 12.48 -3.33 -3.82
N ARG A 23 12.45 -3.66 -2.54
CA ARG A 23 12.92 -2.82 -1.43
C ARG A 23 12.23 -1.46 -1.35
N LEU A 24 11.02 -1.37 -1.88
CA LEU A 24 10.19 -0.17 -1.74
C LEU A 24 9.43 -0.17 -0.41
N ALA A 25 9.22 -1.34 0.16
CA ALA A 25 8.66 -1.51 1.48
C ALA A 25 9.42 -2.63 2.21
N ALA A 26 9.59 -2.47 3.51
CA ALA A 26 10.19 -3.53 4.33
C ALA A 26 9.18 -4.61 4.68
N CYS A 27 7.91 -4.23 4.74
CA CYS A 27 6.81 -5.12 5.10
C CYS A 27 5.56 -4.65 4.36
N ALA A 28 4.77 -5.61 3.88
CA ALA A 28 3.44 -5.35 3.34
C ALA A 28 2.47 -6.34 3.97
N GLN A 29 1.33 -5.84 4.41
CA GLN A 29 0.29 -6.64 5.03
C GLN A 29 -0.97 -6.54 4.20
N VAL A 30 -1.50 -7.69 3.79
CA VAL A 30 -2.79 -7.77 3.11
C VAL A 30 -3.85 -7.98 4.17
N GLY A 31 -4.71 -7.00 4.32
CA GLY A 31 -5.80 -7.03 5.28
C GLY A 31 -7.00 -7.82 4.79
N GLY A 32 -7.99 -7.95 5.66
CA GLY A 32 -9.26 -8.54 5.31
C GLY A 32 -10.06 -7.68 4.33
N GLN A 33 -11.22 -8.18 3.97
CA GLN A 33 -12.12 -7.48 3.08
C GLN A 33 -12.72 -6.24 3.74
N VAL A 34 -12.89 -5.19 2.93
CA VAL A 34 -13.63 -4.00 3.30
C VAL A 34 -14.73 -3.78 2.28
N GLU A 35 -15.89 -3.29 2.73
CA GLU A 35 -16.94 -2.82 1.85
C GLU A 35 -16.77 -1.33 1.66
N SER A 36 -16.47 -0.93 0.43
CA SER A 36 -16.24 0.47 0.08
C SER A 36 -17.46 1.02 -0.62
N THR A 37 -17.91 2.19 -0.19
CA THR A 37 -19.02 2.92 -0.82
C THR A 37 -18.48 4.27 -1.25
N TYR A 38 -18.61 4.61 -2.54
CA TYR A 38 -17.91 5.74 -3.11
C TYR A 38 -18.63 6.29 -4.34
N TRP A 39 -18.30 7.53 -4.67
CA TRP A 39 -18.72 8.13 -5.93
C TRP A 39 -17.81 7.65 -7.06
N TRP A 40 -18.43 7.15 -8.11
CA TRP A 40 -17.74 6.84 -9.36
C TRP A 40 -18.54 7.42 -10.51
N ARG A 41 -17.96 8.40 -11.21
CA ARG A 41 -18.62 9.13 -12.29
C ARG A 41 -19.89 9.81 -11.75
N SER A 42 -21.07 9.44 -12.21
CA SER A 42 -22.33 10.10 -11.86
C SER A 42 -23.14 9.37 -10.79
N GLY A 43 -22.60 8.32 -10.19
CA GLY A 43 -23.36 7.50 -9.25
C GLY A 43 -22.58 7.05 -8.04
N VAL A 44 -23.31 6.61 -7.02
CA VAL A 44 -22.74 5.96 -5.85
C VAL A 44 -22.66 4.47 -6.09
N GLU A 45 -21.49 3.91 -5.84
CA GLU A 45 -21.24 2.48 -6.02
C GLU A 45 -20.68 1.87 -4.75
N SER A 46 -20.80 0.55 -4.64
CA SER A 46 -20.19 -0.23 -3.56
C SER A 46 -19.41 -1.38 -4.16
N SER A 47 -18.31 -1.72 -3.53
CA SER A 47 -17.53 -2.90 -3.91
C SER A 47 -16.82 -3.49 -2.70
N THR A 48 -16.53 -4.79 -2.79
CA THR A 48 -15.69 -5.47 -1.82
C THR A 48 -14.24 -5.33 -2.26
N GLU A 49 -13.39 -4.90 -1.34
CA GLU A 49 -11.98 -4.68 -1.63
C GLU A 49 -11.10 -5.30 -0.54
N TRP A 50 -9.84 -5.55 -0.89
CA TRP A 50 -8.80 -5.95 0.07
C TRP A 50 -7.86 -4.78 0.28
N SER A 51 -7.54 -4.49 1.54
CA SER A 51 -6.59 -3.41 1.84
C SER A 51 -5.18 -3.97 1.91
N VAL A 52 -4.21 -3.15 1.50
CA VAL A 52 -2.78 -3.47 1.61
C VAL A 52 -2.10 -2.32 2.33
N GLN A 53 -1.34 -2.62 3.38
CA GLN A 53 -0.56 -1.65 4.14
C GLN A 53 0.92 -1.92 3.92
N PHE A 54 1.65 -0.86 3.56
CA PHE A 54 3.09 -0.95 3.30
C PHE A 54 3.84 -0.16 4.37
N LYS A 55 4.82 -0.79 5.01
CA LYS A 55 5.70 -0.13 5.96
C LYS A 55 6.99 0.23 5.24
N THR A 56 7.30 1.51 5.17
CA THR A 56 8.48 1.99 4.46
C THR A 56 9.11 3.19 5.16
N ALA A 57 10.35 3.46 4.82
CA ALA A 57 11.07 4.62 5.32
C ALA A 57 10.60 5.90 4.61
N PRO A 58 10.68 7.08 5.27
CA PRO A 58 10.21 8.33 4.68
C PRO A 58 10.84 8.64 3.32
N ASP A 59 12.10 8.34 3.13
CA ASP A 59 12.82 8.63 1.88
C ASP A 59 12.47 7.66 0.73
N ARG A 60 11.66 6.63 1.00
CA ARG A 60 11.22 5.68 -0.03
C ARG A 60 9.75 5.84 -0.40
N VAL A 61 9.03 6.73 0.28
CA VAL A 61 7.59 6.91 0.07
C VAL A 61 7.28 7.29 -1.38
N ASP A 62 7.97 8.25 -1.94
CA ASP A 62 7.68 8.73 -3.29
C ASP A 62 7.88 7.62 -4.33
N ALA A 63 8.95 6.84 -4.20
CA ALA A 63 9.21 5.71 -5.10
C ALA A 63 8.14 4.62 -4.97
N LEU A 64 7.70 4.33 -3.75
CA LEU A 64 6.64 3.34 -3.52
C LEU A 64 5.31 3.82 -4.10
N VAL A 65 4.94 5.08 -3.87
CA VAL A 65 3.69 5.66 -4.41
C VAL A 65 3.70 5.59 -5.93
N GLU A 66 4.80 5.95 -6.57
CA GLU A 66 4.90 5.88 -8.04
C GLU A 66 4.80 4.44 -8.55
N HIS A 67 5.45 3.50 -7.88
CA HIS A 67 5.33 2.09 -8.21
C HIS A 67 3.89 1.59 -8.13
N LEU A 68 3.19 1.94 -7.06
CA LEU A 68 1.79 1.55 -6.88
C LEU A 68 0.90 2.20 -7.93
N ARG A 69 1.13 3.48 -8.24
CA ARG A 69 0.36 4.20 -9.24
C ARG A 69 0.45 3.52 -10.60
N VAL A 70 1.62 3.06 -10.99
CA VAL A 70 1.86 2.40 -12.27
C VAL A 70 1.29 0.98 -12.29
N SER A 71 1.41 0.27 -11.17
CA SER A 71 1.05 -1.16 -11.08
C SER A 71 -0.42 -1.40 -10.74
N HIS A 72 -1.10 -0.40 -10.21
CA HIS A 72 -2.48 -0.54 -9.74
C HIS A 72 -3.43 -0.76 -10.93
N PRO A 73 -4.40 -1.70 -10.81
CA PRO A 73 -5.34 -1.97 -11.91
C PRO A 73 -6.42 -0.91 -12.08
N TYR A 74 -6.67 -0.07 -11.07
CA TYR A 74 -7.71 0.95 -11.15
C TYR A 74 -7.25 2.15 -11.97
N GLN A 75 -8.20 2.81 -12.62
CA GLN A 75 -7.95 4.05 -13.34
C GLN A 75 -7.56 5.18 -12.38
N VAL A 76 -8.26 5.27 -11.25
CA VAL A 76 -7.99 6.25 -10.19
C VAL A 76 -7.84 5.49 -8.88
N PRO A 77 -6.63 5.00 -8.55
CA PRO A 77 -6.44 4.23 -7.32
C PRO A 77 -6.40 5.10 -6.07
N GLU A 78 -6.91 4.55 -4.98
CA GLU A 78 -6.66 5.12 -3.65
C GLU A 78 -5.22 4.74 -3.26
N ILE A 79 -4.38 5.74 -3.05
CA ILE A 79 -3.03 5.57 -2.53
C ILE A 79 -2.84 6.65 -1.48
N LEU A 80 -2.85 6.27 -0.22
CA LEU A 80 -2.77 7.20 0.91
C LEU A 80 -1.44 7.04 1.63
N VAL A 81 -0.88 8.16 2.05
CA VAL A 81 0.35 8.20 2.83
C VAL A 81 0.01 8.75 4.21
N SER A 82 0.43 8.05 5.24
CA SER A 82 0.29 8.52 6.62
C SER A 82 1.62 8.41 7.35
N ARG A 83 1.90 9.38 8.21
CA ARG A 83 3.01 9.31 9.15
C ARG A 83 2.61 8.43 10.31
N VAL A 84 3.53 7.57 10.72
CA VAL A 84 3.33 6.67 11.86
C VAL A 84 4.47 6.90 12.85
N ASP A 85 4.12 7.19 14.08
CA ASP A 85 5.10 7.23 15.16
C ASP A 85 5.43 5.81 15.56
N CYS A 86 6.71 5.44 15.47
CA CYS A 86 7.13 4.10 15.81
C CYS A 86 7.51 4.02 17.29
N GLY A 87 6.82 3.16 18.02
CA GLY A 87 7.07 2.96 19.45
C GLY A 87 8.26 2.06 19.76
N HIS A 88 8.80 1.36 18.75
CA HIS A 88 9.92 0.45 18.92
C HIS A 88 11.07 0.86 17.98
N PRO A 89 12.11 1.51 18.51
CA PRO A 89 13.19 2.04 17.68
C PRO A 89 13.89 1.00 16.80
N GLU A 90 14.04 -0.22 17.30
CA GLU A 90 14.66 -1.29 16.51
C GLU A 90 13.81 -1.68 15.28
N TYR A 91 12.49 -1.60 15.40
CA TYR A 91 11.60 -1.83 14.26
C TYR A 91 11.77 -0.74 13.20
N ALA A 92 11.85 0.52 13.62
CA ALA A 92 12.08 1.63 12.70
C ALA A 92 13.42 1.48 11.96
N THR A 93 14.46 1.07 12.67
CA THR A 93 15.78 0.78 12.07
C THR A 93 15.68 -0.36 11.06
N TRP A 94 14.96 -1.43 11.41
CA TRP A 94 14.75 -2.57 10.51
C TRP A 94 14.03 -2.14 9.23
N VAL A 95 13.00 -1.32 9.34
CA VAL A 95 12.27 -0.79 8.17
C VAL A 95 13.23 0.01 7.28
N PHE A 96 14.04 0.88 7.86
CA PHE A 96 15.00 1.67 7.12
C PHE A 96 16.02 0.80 6.39
N GLU A 97 16.61 -0.17 7.09
CA GLU A 97 17.64 -1.05 6.52
C GLU A 97 17.13 -1.89 5.36
N HIS A 98 15.86 -2.30 5.39
CA HIS A 98 15.27 -3.16 4.37
C HIS A 98 14.61 -2.41 3.23
N THR A 99 14.71 -1.09 3.22
CA THR A 99 14.22 -0.23 2.14
C THR A 99 15.34 0.54 1.44
N ARG A 100 16.59 0.13 1.63
CA ARG A 100 17.72 0.70 0.89
C ARG A 100 17.76 0.13 -0.52
N PRO A 101 17.94 0.98 -1.52
CA PRO A 101 18.02 0.52 -2.92
C PRO A 101 19.10 -0.49 -3.17
#